data_a83077c952b88e75d6886dc613521b01
#
_entry.id   a83077c952b88e75d6886dc613521b01
#
_cell.length_a   1.000
_cell.length_b   1.000
_cell.length_c   1.000
_cell.angle_alpha   90.00
_cell.angle_beta   90.00
_cell.angle_gamma   90.00
#
_symmetry.space_group_name_H-M   'P 1'
#
loop_
_entity.id
_entity.type
_entity.pdbx_description
1 polymer ?
#
loop_
_entity_poly.entity_id
_entity_poly.type
_entity_poly.pdbx_seq_one_letter_code
_entity_poly.pdbx_strand_id
1 'polypeptide(L)'
;LEKAKEKGVKIAFVTLHVGIGTFRPVKCETIEEHHMHFEEYSISEEAAEIVNRTVLEGGRIISVGTTSTRTAESAAYFDEKSGKYLIAAGSGSTDIFIYPGYKFKIIGSLITNFHLPKSTLMMLVSALYDREHILKAYGKAVEEKYRFFSYGDAMFIE
;
A
#
# COMPACT_ATOMS: atom_id res chain seq x y z
N LEU A 1 -12.75 12.57 6.43
CA LEU A 1 -12.39 11.62 7.51
C LEU A 1 -13.43 11.62 8.63
N GLU A 2 -13.98 12.77 9.05
CA GLU A 2 -14.93 12.85 10.17
C GLU A 2 -16.15 11.93 9.96
N LYS A 3 -16.81 12.00 8.80
CA LYS A 3 -17.93 11.10 8.47
C LYS A 3 -17.57 9.60 8.52
N ALA A 4 -16.33 9.24 8.31
CA ALA A 4 -15.87 7.85 8.45
C ALA A 4 -15.73 7.48 9.93
N LYS A 5 -15.16 8.38 10.74
CA LYS A 5 -15.07 8.20 12.20
C LYS A 5 -16.44 8.08 12.85
N GLU A 6 -17.41 8.91 12.45
CA GLU A 6 -18.80 8.83 12.93
C GLU A 6 -19.45 7.48 12.65
N LYS A 7 -18.99 6.78 11.59
CA LYS A 7 -19.42 5.41 11.25
C LYS A 7 -18.58 4.31 11.94
N GLY A 8 -17.70 4.69 12.87
CA GLY A 8 -16.88 3.76 13.63
C GLY A 8 -15.58 3.34 12.95
N VAL A 9 -15.21 3.93 11.80
CA VAL A 9 -13.93 3.65 11.14
C VAL A 9 -12.79 4.21 11.99
N LYS A 10 -11.84 3.36 12.33
CA LYS A 10 -10.59 3.76 13.00
C LYS A 10 -9.61 4.32 11.98
N ILE A 11 -8.85 5.35 12.34
CA ILE A 11 -7.87 5.98 11.47
C ILE A 11 -6.51 5.95 12.16
N ALA A 12 -5.54 5.32 11.51
CA ALA A 12 -4.15 5.28 11.94
C ALA A 12 -3.26 5.97 10.91
N PHE A 13 -2.29 6.74 11.37
CA PHE A 13 -1.33 7.44 10.53
C PHE A 13 0.04 6.77 10.62
N VAL A 14 0.69 6.62 9.49
CA VAL A 14 2.06 6.13 9.38
C VAL A 14 2.89 7.11 8.54
N THR A 15 4.20 7.13 8.74
CA THR A 15 5.11 8.01 8.00
C THR A 15 6.09 7.17 7.18
N LEU A 16 6.30 7.56 5.93
CA LEU A 16 7.40 7.08 5.08
C LEU A 16 8.09 8.28 4.44
N HIS A 17 9.40 8.37 4.57
CA HIS A 17 10.21 9.38 3.91
C HIS A 17 10.56 8.90 2.49
N VAL A 18 9.68 9.27 1.54
CA VAL A 18 9.76 8.77 0.18
C VAL A 18 10.88 9.46 -0.59
N GLY A 19 11.82 8.68 -1.11
CA GLY A 19 12.88 9.14 -2.00
C GLY A 19 12.42 9.31 -3.45
N ILE A 20 13.18 10.10 -4.22
CA ILE A 20 12.91 10.36 -5.66
C ILE A 20 12.88 9.05 -6.46
N GLY A 21 13.60 8.02 -6.02
CA GLY A 21 13.70 6.73 -6.69
C GLY A 21 12.38 6.01 -6.89
N THR A 22 11.46 6.12 -5.94
CA THR A 22 10.14 5.45 -5.99
C THR A 22 9.26 5.92 -7.15
N PHE A 23 9.45 7.14 -7.64
CA PHE A 23 8.68 7.71 -8.75
C PHE A 23 9.34 7.54 -10.11
N ARG A 24 10.55 6.95 -10.17
CA ARG A 24 11.26 6.72 -11.44
C ARG A 24 10.67 5.49 -12.15
N PRO A 25 10.55 5.52 -13.48
CA PRO A 25 10.21 4.34 -14.26
C PRO A 25 11.25 3.24 -14.06
N VAL A 26 10.78 2.00 -14.00
CA VAL A 26 11.65 0.82 -14.00
C VAL A 26 12.39 0.76 -15.33
N LYS A 27 13.73 0.69 -15.28
CA LYS A 27 14.60 0.68 -16.45
C LYS A 27 15.22 -0.69 -16.74
N CYS A 28 15.01 -1.66 -15.83
CA CYS A 28 15.55 -3.01 -15.95
C CYS A 28 14.71 -3.83 -16.94
N GLU A 29 15.34 -4.81 -17.60
CA GLU A 29 14.65 -5.73 -18.51
C GLU A 29 13.78 -6.72 -17.75
N THR A 30 14.20 -7.14 -16.55
CA THR A 30 13.47 -8.06 -15.66
C THR A 30 13.14 -7.36 -14.34
N ILE A 31 12.05 -7.80 -13.72
CA ILE A 31 11.57 -7.24 -12.43
C ILE A 31 12.57 -7.55 -11.31
N GLU A 32 13.20 -8.71 -11.37
CA GLU A 32 14.13 -9.23 -10.37
C GLU A 32 15.43 -8.39 -10.30
N GLU A 33 15.80 -7.70 -11.37
CA GLU A 33 16.95 -6.79 -11.42
C GLU A 33 16.67 -5.42 -10.82
N HIS A 34 15.40 -5.12 -10.54
CA HIS A 34 15.04 -3.82 -9.99
C HIS A 34 15.31 -3.76 -8.49
N HIS A 35 16.22 -2.88 -8.08
CA HIS A 35 16.49 -2.58 -6.69
C HIS A 35 15.76 -1.32 -6.26
N MET A 36 14.91 -1.46 -5.24
CA MET A 36 14.30 -0.31 -4.58
C MET A 36 15.31 0.42 -3.70
N HIS A 37 15.19 1.73 -3.65
CA HIS A 37 15.97 2.52 -2.69
C HIS A 37 15.41 2.33 -1.27
N PHE A 38 16.31 2.35 -0.30
CA PHE A 38 15.90 2.36 1.10
C PHE A 38 15.18 3.66 1.45
N GLU A 39 14.07 3.53 2.13
CA GLU A 39 13.25 4.63 2.62
C GLU A 39 12.98 4.41 4.11
N GLU A 40 13.10 5.47 4.89
CA GLU A 40 12.84 5.41 6.32
C GLU A 40 11.35 5.54 6.60
N TYR A 41 10.85 4.74 7.54
CA TYR A 41 9.46 4.83 7.99
C TYR A 41 9.36 4.92 9.51
N SER A 42 8.21 5.40 9.97
CA SER A 42 7.86 5.36 11.39
C SER A 42 6.36 5.07 11.59
N ILE A 43 6.08 4.31 12.64
CA ILE A 43 4.74 3.92 13.08
C ILE A 43 4.66 4.17 14.58
N SER A 44 3.72 5.01 15.03
CA SER A 44 3.52 5.24 16.46
C SER A 44 2.91 4.01 17.15
N GLU A 45 3.08 3.89 18.47
CA GLU A 45 2.46 2.83 19.26
C GLU A 45 0.93 2.85 19.11
N GLU A 46 0.31 4.04 19.13
CA GLU A 46 -1.13 4.19 18.92
C GLU A 46 -1.58 3.67 17.55
N ALA A 47 -0.84 3.99 16.47
CA ALA A 47 -1.16 3.53 15.13
C ALA A 47 -1.04 2.00 15.02
N ALA A 48 0.03 1.43 15.57
CA ALA A 48 0.21 -0.02 15.60
C ALA A 48 -0.89 -0.71 16.43
N GLU A 49 -1.27 -0.16 17.58
CA GLU A 49 -2.35 -0.71 18.40
C GLU A 49 -3.70 -0.72 17.64
N ILE A 50 -4.04 0.38 16.96
CA ILE A 50 -5.28 0.47 16.16
C ILE A 50 -5.29 -0.61 15.07
N VAL A 51 -4.21 -0.75 14.31
CA VAL A 51 -4.10 -1.73 13.23
C VAL A 51 -4.15 -3.15 13.78
N ASN A 52 -3.34 -3.46 14.79
CA ASN A 52 -3.23 -4.79 15.37
C ASN A 52 -4.54 -5.26 16.01
N ARG A 53 -5.22 -4.37 16.76
CA ARG A 53 -6.54 -4.66 17.31
C ARG A 53 -7.54 -4.97 16.20
N THR A 54 -7.56 -4.16 15.13
CA THR A 54 -8.45 -4.39 13.99
C THR A 54 -8.19 -5.75 13.34
N VAL A 55 -6.93 -6.13 13.15
CA VAL A 55 -6.56 -7.45 12.62
C VAL A 55 -7.01 -8.58 13.55
N LEU A 56 -6.79 -8.44 14.86
CA LEU A 56 -7.15 -9.45 15.85
C LEU A 56 -8.66 -9.65 15.93
N GLU A 57 -9.43 -8.59 15.82
CA GLU A 57 -10.90 -8.60 15.79
C GLU A 57 -11.49 -9.06 14.43
N GLY A 58 -10.65 -9.35 13.44
CA GLY A 58 -11.09 -9.80 12.11
C GLY A 58 -11.62 -8.67 11.23
N GLY A 59 -11.28 -7.42 11.56
CA GLY A 59 -11.62 -6.25 10.78
C GLY A 59 -10.75 -6.10 9.54
N ARG A 60 -11.14 -5.22 8.63
CA ARG A 60 -10.46 -4.96 7.36
C ARG A 60 -9.52 -3.76 7.49
N ILE A 61 -8.30 -3.92 7.02
CA ILE A 61 -7.32 -2.83 6.90
C ILE A 61 -7.39 -2.27 5.48
N ILE A 62 -7.75 -1.00 5.38
CA ILE A 62 -7.81 -0.24 4.14
C ILE A 62 -6.65 0.76 4.14
N SER A 63 -5.69 0.57 3.26
CA SER A 63 -4.61 1.52 3.09
C SER A 63 -5.04 2.70 2.23
N VAL A 64 -4.60 3.90 2.58
CA VAL A 64 -4.77 5.09 1.76
C VAL A 64 -3.40 5.55 1.27
N GLY A 65 -3.15 5.31 -0.01
CA GLY A 65 -1.87 5.53 -0.68
C GLY A 65 -0.92 4.34 -0.62
N THR A 66 -0.11 4.22 -1.67
CA THR A 66 0.93 3.18 -1.79
C THR A 66 2.02 3.32 -0.72
N THR A 67 2.25 4.54 -0.24
CA THR A 67 3.15 4.85 0.88
C THR A 67 2.73 4.12 2.16
N SER A 68 1.46 4.26 2.56
CA SER A 68 0.92 3.58 3.75
C SER A 68 0.94 2.05 3.59
N THR A 69 0.68 1.55 2.37
CA THR A 69 0.77 0.13 2.04
C THR A 69 2.18 -0.39 2.28
N ARG A 70 3.19 0.25 1.69
CA ARG A 70 4.59 -0.17 1.84
C ARG A 70 5.05 -0.11 3.29
N THR A 71 4.66 0.93 4.02
CA THR A 71 4.99 1.06 5.45
C THR A 71 4.41 -0.08 6.28
N ALA A 72 3.11 -0.34 6.15
CA ALA A 72 2.45 -1.39 6.94
C ALA A 72 2.98 -2.79 6.59
N GLU A 73 3.19 -3.09 5.30
CA GLU A 73 3.74 -4.37 4.85
C GLU A 73 5.19 -4.57 5.28
N SER A 74 6.00 -3.50 5.36
CA SER A 74 7.39 -3.56 5.83
C SER A 74 7.50 -3.81 7.33
N ALA A 75 6.57 -3.23 8.11
CA ALA A 75 6.55 -3.40 9.57
C ALA A 75 5.85 -4.69 10.01
N ALA A 76 5.34 -5.48 9.07
CA ALA A 76 4.57 -6.69 9.34
C ALA A 76 5.45 -7.83 9.88
N TYR A 77 5.02 -8.44 10.96
CA TYR A 77 5.62 -9.66 11.52
C TYR A 77 4.54 -10.69 11.84
N PHE A 78 4.91 -11.96 11.86
CA PHE A 78 3.99 -13.03 12.24
C PHE A 78 3.97 -13.18 13.76
N ASP A 79 2.80 -13.07 14.37
CA ASP A 79 2.61 -13.30 15.80
C ASP A 79 2.14 -14.75 16.04
N GLU A 80 3.02 -15.58 16.58
CA GLU A 80 2.74 -16.99 16.83
C GLU A 80 1.57 -17.21 17.81
N LYS A 81 1.35 -16.26 18.74
CA LYS A 81 0.29 -16.38 19.75
C LYS A 81 -1.10 -16.26 19.14
N SER A 82 -1.28 -15.32 18.24
CA SER A 82 -2.56 -15.09 17.55
C SER A 82 -2.68 -15.85 16.22
N GLY A 83 -1.56 -16.34 15.67
CA GLY A 83 -1.50 -16.95 14.34
C GLY A 83 -1.75 -15.95 13.21
N LYS A 84 -1.56 -14.64 13.45
CA LYS A 84 -1.84 -13.56 12.50
C LYS A 84 -0.62 -12.69 12.26
N TYR A 85 -0.61 -11.97 11.15
CA TYR A 85 0.35 -10.90 10.92
C TYR A 85 -0.10 -9.64 11.66
N LEU A 86 0.83 -9.02 12.37
CA LEU A 86 0.68 -7.75 13.09
C LEU A 86 1.75 -6.77 12.61
N ILE A 87 1.65 -5.49 12.97
CA ILE A 87 2.69 -4.49 12.67
C ILE A 87 3.42 -4.07 13.94
N ALA A 88 4.73 -3.85 13.82
CA ALA A 88 5.55 -3.30 14.89
C ALA A 88 5.46 -1.77 14.93
N ALA A 89 5.37 -1.20 16.12
CA ALA A 89 5.62 0.23 16.33
C ALA A 89 7.12 0.52 16.27
N GLY A 90 7.48 1.76 15.97
CA GLY A 90 8.86 2.23 15.92
C GLY A 90 9.27 2.75 14.55
N SER A 91 10.58 2.97 14.39
CA SER A 91 11.18 3.41 13.13
C SER A 91 11.98 2.27 12.50
N GLY A 92 12.00 2.26 11.18
CA GLY A 92 12.77 1.29 10.41
C GLY A 92 13.07 1.81 9.02
N SER A 93 13.77 1.04 8.23
CA SER A 93 14.00 1.29 6.81
C SER A 93 13.44 0.15 5.96
N THR A 94 13.04 0.46 4.75
CA THR A 94 12.47 -0.51 3.81
C THR A 94 12.93 -0.25 2.39
N ASP A 95 13.24 -1.32 1.70
CA ASP A 95 13.40 -1.40 0.25
C ASP A 95 12.35 -2.30 -0.38
N ILE A 96 11.21 -2.47 0.29
CA ILE A 96 10.15 -3.39 -0.13
C ILE A 96 9.69 -3.10 -1.54
N PHE A 97 9.77 -4.11 -2.39
CA PHE A 97 9.28 -4.09 -3.75
C PHE A 97 8.06 -5.02 -3.87
N ILE A 98 6.90 -4.41 -4.02
CA ILE A 98 5.63 -5.14 -4.12
C ILE A 98 5.25 -5.21 -5.61
N TYR A 99 5.17 -6.43 -6.15
CA TYR A 99 4.81 -6.72 -7.53
C TYR A 99 3.95 -8.01 -7.61
N PRO A 100 3.32 -8.33 -8.74
CA PRO A 100 2.47 -9.50 -8.87
C PRO A 100 3.12 -10.78 -8.36
N GLY A 101 2.42 -11.48 -7.45
CA GLY A 101 2.93 -12.63 -6.70
C GLY A 101 3.27 -12.33 -5.24
N TYR A 102 3.36 -11.04 -4.85
CA TYR A 102 3.51 -10.66 -3.46
C TYR A 102 2.28 -11.07 -2.64
N LYS A 103 2.52 -11.63 -1.46
CA LYS A 103 1.45 -12.01 -0.52
C LYS A 103 1.32 -10.94 0.56
N PHE A 104 0.25 -10.18 0.48
CA PHE A 104 -0.06 -9.17 1.48
C PHE A 104 -0.32 -9.80 2.85
N LYS A 105 0.21 -9.18 3.88
CA LYS A 105 0.17 -9.64 5.27
C LYS A 105 -0.85 -8.86 6.08
N ILE A 106 -0.94 -7.56 5.83
CA ILE A 106 -1.75 -6.60 6.61
C ILE A 106 -2.84 -5.98 5.76
N ILE A 107 -2.50 -5.57 4.53
CA ILE A 107 -3.41 -4.77 3.71
C ILE A 107 -4.40 -5.65 2.97
N GLY A 108 -5.69 -5.41 3.20
CA GLY A 108 -6.78 -6.10 2.50
C GLY A 108 -7.43 -5.27 1.38
N SER A 109 -7.27 -3.94 1.42
CA SER A 109 -7.84 -3.03 0.42
C SER A 109 -7.00 -1.76 0.31
N LEU A 110 -7.09 -1.08 -0.83
CA LEU A 110 -6.28 0.10 -1.11
C LEU A 110 -7.10 1.20 -1.80
N ILE A 111 -6.98 2.42 -1.27
CA ILE A 111 -7.41 3.64 -1.98
C ILE A 111 -6.15 4.33 -2.49
N THR A 112 -6.06 4.55 -3.80
CA THR A 112 -4.88 5.18 -4.41
C THR A 112 -5.23 5.94 -5.67
N ASN A 113 -4.37 6.87 -6.09
CA ASN A 113 -4.48 7.52 -7.40
C ASN A 113 -4.14 6.54 -8.53
N PHE A 114 -4.40 6.97 -9.77
CA PHE A 114 -3.91 6.28 -10.97
C PHE A 114 -2.43 6.59 -11.20
N HIS A 115 -1.64 5.55 -11.46
CA HIS A 115 -0.19 5.60 -11.58
C HIS A 115 0.30 5.48 -13.03
N LEU A 116 1.57 5.85 -13.27
CA LEU A 116 2.21 5.71 -14.57
C LEU A 116 2.35 4.23 -14.98
N PRO A 117 2.19 3.92 -16.26
CA PRO A 117 2.60 2.64 -16.81
C PRO A 117 4.10 2.36 -16.53
N LYS A 118 4.46 1.08 -16.38
CA LYS A 118 5.83 0.64 -16.12
C LYS A 118 6.47 1.23 -14.85
N SER A 119 5.67 1.66 -13.88
CA SER A 119 6.14 2.13 -12.57
C SER A 119 6.03 1.02 -11.52
N THR A 120 6.85 1.13 -10.46
CA THR A 120 6.75 0.25 -9.28
C THR A 120 5.39 0.35 -8.61
N LEU A 121 4.74 1.52 -8.69
CA LEU A 121 3.41 1.74 -8.13
C LEU A 121 2.31 1.02 -8.92
N MET A 122 2.43 0.95 -10.25
CA MET A 122 1.54 0.13 -11.09
C MET A 122 1.70 -1.36 -10.75
N MET A 123 2.92 -1.81 -10.45
CA MET A 123 3.17 -3.19 -10.04
C MET A 123 2.52 -3.49 -8.69
N LEU A 124 2.61 -2.58 -7.71
CA LEU A 124 1.99 -2.72 -6.41
C LEU A 124 0.46 -2.87 -6.51
N VAL A 125 -0.21 -2.00 -7.27
CA VAL A 125 -1.67 -2.11 -7.43
C VAL A 125 -2.07 -3.38 -8.17
N SER A 126 -1.24 -3.82 -9.14
CA SER A 126 -1.44 -5.10 -9.83
C SER A 126 -1.19 -6.33 -8.95
N ALA A 127 -0.38 -6.18 -7.90
CA ALA A 127 -0.13 -7.25 -6.93
C ALA A 127 -1.31 -7.45 -5.97
N LEU A 128 -2.04 -6.37 -5.64
CA LEU A 128 -3.13 -6.44 -4.67
C LEU A 128 -4.37 -7.16 -5.21
N TYR A 129 -4.62 -7.06 -6.50
CA TYR A 129 -5.73 -7.75 -7.14
C TYR A 129 -5.20 -8.73 -8.19
N ASP A 130 -5.16 -8.33 -9.44
CA ASP A 130 -4.42 -8.97 -10.53
C ASP A 130 -4.15 -7.97 -11.66
N ARG A 131 -3.14 -8.28 -12.44
CA ARG A 131 -2.67 -7.40 -13.51
C ARG A 131 -3.72 -7.16 -14.60
N GLU A 132 -4.47 -8.18 -14.97
CA GLU A 132 -5.43 -8.10 -16.09
C GLU A 132 -6.59 -7.17 -15.77
N HIS A 133 -7.21 -7.33 -14.59
CA HIS A 133 -8.31 -6.50 -14.16
C HIS A 133 -7.86 -5.05 -13.87
N ILE A 134 -6.68 -4.87 -13.28
CA ILE A 134 -6.11 -3.53 -13.07
C ILE A 134 -5.89 -2.82 -14.42
N LEU A 135 -5.33 -3.49 -15.42
CA LEU A 135 -5.14 -2.87 -16.74
C LEU A 135 -6.48 -2.56 -17.43
N LYS A 136 -7.51 -3.40 -17.27
CA LYS A 136 -8.87 -3.10 -17.76
C LYS A 136 -9.46 -1.87 -17.08
N ALA A 137 -9.32 -1.77 -15.74
CA ALA A 137 -9.78 -0.60 -14.98
C ALA A 137 -9.07 0.68 -15.42
N TYR A 138 -7.76 0.61 -15.66
CA TYR A 138 -6.99 1.74 -16.20
C TYR A 138 -7.42 2.12 -17.62
N GLY A 139 -7.68 1.14 -18.48
CA GLY A 139 -8.24 1.39 -19.83
C GLY A 139 -9.56 2.14 -19.73
N LYS A 140 -10.46 1.70 -18.86
CA LYS A 140 -11.75 2.36 -18.61
C LYS A 140 -11.57 3.77 -18.06
N ALA A 141 -10.63 3.97 -17.13
CA ALA A 141 -10.33 5.29 -16.58
C ALA A 141 -9.84 6.28 -17.67
N VAL A 142 -9.04 5.81 -18.64
CA VAL A 142 -8.60 6.61 -19.78
C VAL A 142 -9.79 6.97 -20.68
N GLU A 143 -10.64 6.00 -21.02
CA GLU A 143 -11.85 6.23 -21.84
C GLU A 143 -12.78 7.27 -21.22
N GLU A 144 -13.00 7.18 -19.90
CA GLU A 144 -13.85 8.07 -19.11
C GLU A 144 -13.14 9.37 -18.69
N LYS A 145 -11.90 9.60 -19.14
CA LYS A 145 -11.12 10.83 -18.92
C LYS A 145 -10.85 11.12 -17.42
N TYR A 146 -10.64 10.09 -16.61
CA TYR A 146 -10.17 10.25 -15.25
C TYR A 146 -8.81 10.93 -15.22
N ARG A 147 -8.58 11.76 -14.19
CA ARG A 147 -7.31 12.45 -13.99
C ARG A 147 -6.33 11.53 -13.29
N PHE A 148 -5.13 11.46 -13.82
CA PHE A 148 -4.05 10.63 -13.32
C PHE A 148 -3.11 11.43 -12.42
N PHE A 149 -2.25 10.72 -11.68
CA PHE A 149 -1.18 11.21 -10.81
C PHE A 149 -1.68 11.93 -9.56
N SER A 150 -0.76 12.70 -8.94
CA SER A 150 -1.03 13.52 -7.76
C SER A 150 -2.17 14.52 -8.06
N TYR A 151 -3.06 14.68 -7.10
CA TYR A 151 -4.28 15.53 -7.24
C TYR A 151 -5.26 15.06 -8.33
N GLY A 152 -5.05 13.89 -8.90
CA GLY A 152 -5.97 13.24 -9.81
C GLY A 152 -7.11 12.54 -9.10
N ASP A 153 -7.82 11.71 -9.87
CA ASP A 153 -8.88 10.87 -9.33
C ASP A 153 -8.27 9.65 -8.62
N ALA A 154 -9.07 8.95 -7.85
CA ALA A 154 -8.64 7.79 -7.08
C ALA A 154 -9.47 6.56 -7.42
N MET A 155 -8.87 5.39 -7.22
CA MET A 155 -9.53 4.09 -7.30
C MET A 155 -9.54 3.43 -5.93
N PHE A 156 -10.54 2.62 -5.68
CA PHE A 156 -10.64 1.73 -4.53
C PHE A 156 -10.52 0.28 -5.02
N ILE A 157 -9.58 -0.46 -4.44
CA ILE A 157 -9.28 -1.85 -4.79
C ILE A 157 -9.58 -2.72 -3.57
N GLU A 158 -10.45 -3.71 -3.73
CA GLU A 158 -10.83 -4.70 -2.71
C GLU A 158 -10.98 -6.09 -3.29
#